data_c6734a9c51d0bec8a977950e9948c1aa
#
_entry.id   c6734a9c51d0bec8a977950e9948c1aa
#
_cell.length_a   1.000
_cell.length_b   1.000
_cell.length_c   1.000
_cell.angle_alpha   90.00
_cell.angle_beta   90.00
_cell.angle_gamma   90.00
#
_symmetry.space_group_name_H-M   'P 1'
#
loop_
_entity.id
_entity.type
_entity.pdbx_description
1 polymer ?
#
loop_
_entity_poly.entity_id
_entity_poly.type
_entity_poly.pdbx_seq_one_letter_code
_entity_poly.pdbx_strand_id
1 'polypeptide(L)'
;MKGYRFGLGAMLVGAGLMFVSLHGEVAAQMVKKPSKGVKVEGQVPGGKSPAGKAPAEEAKYGFMFPLDPFIVNLREIGGTKFLKVSVSLKMSAPEVHLELRKNILKLRDSILFLLSSKSFEDIDSFQDKSKLKDEITVRVNKFLTTGQVNEAYFTEFIIQ
;
A
#
# COMPACT_ATOMS: atom_id res chain seq x y z
N MET A 1 -16.06 -44.62 33.48
CA MET A 1 -17.42 -44.47 34.07
C MET A 1 -17.95 -43.11 33.73
N LYS A 2 -19.18 -43.09 33.15
CA LYS A 2 -20.09 -41.95 32.84
C LYS A 2 -19.54 -40.94 31.79
N GLY A 3 -20.04 -40.79 30.60
CA GLY A 3 -21.29 -41.18 29.94
C GLY A 3 -22.38 -40.11 30.07
N TYR A 4 -22.52 -39.19 29.06
CA TYR A 4 -23.75 -38.48 28.72
C TYR A 4 -23.56 -38.02 27.25
N ARG A 5 -24.21 -38.51 26.30
CA ARG A 5 -25.54 -38.76 25.74
C ARG A 5 -26.26 -37.46 25.31
N PHE A 6 -26.30 -37.31 23.99
CA PHE A 6 -27.43 -36.98 23.12
C PHE A 6 -28.41 -35.87 23.54
N GLY A 7 -28.57 -34.91 22.66
CA GLY A 7 -29.73 -34.04 22.52
C GLY A 7 -29.95 -33.67 21.05
N LEU A 8 -30.69 -34.53 20.38
CA LEU A 8 -31.30 -34.25 19.07
C LEU A 8 -32.51 -33.38 19.35
N GLY A 9 -32.64 -32.25 18.65
CA GLY A 9 -33.84 -31.43 18.65
C GLY A 9 -34.08 -30.92 17.22
N ALA A 10 -34.97 -31.61 16.57
CA ALA A 10 -35.50 -31.30 15.26
C ALA A 10 -36.73 -30.39 15.35
N MET A 11 -36.97 -29.74 14.21
CA MET A 11 -38.26 -29.20 13.71
C MET A 11 -38.76 -27.84 14.22
N LEU A 12 -38.92 -26.87 13.28
CA LEU A 12 -40.24 -26.58 12.76
C LEU A 12 -40.16 -25.63 11.54
N VAL A 13 -40.82 -26.07 10.56
CA VAL A 13 -41.28 -25.44 9.34
C VAL A 13 -42.19 -24.25 9.64
N GLY A 14 -42.01 -23.15 8.94
CA GLY A 14 -42.90 -22.00 8.94
C GLY A 14 -42.92 -21.35 7.56
N ALA A 15 -43.95 -21.61 6.85
CA ALA A 15 -44.24 -21.17 5.48
C ALA A 15 -44.65 -19.69 5.44
N GLY A 16 -44.27 -19.05 4.30
CA GLY A 16 -45.16 -18.20 3.56
C GLY A 16 -45.34 -16.76 3.97
N LEU A 17 -44.92 -15.86 3.08
CA LEU A 17 -45.85 -14.84 2.59
C LEU A 17 -45.24 -14.17 1.35
N MET A 18 -45.90 -14.41 0.23
CA MET A 18 -45.84 -13.59 -0.98
C MET A 18 -46.15 -12.14 -0.67
N PHE A 19 -45.39 -11.22 -1.22
CA PHE A 19 -45.90 -9.89 -1.55
C PHE A 19 -45.42 -9.49 -2.94
N VAL A 20 -46.33 -9.59 -3.80
CA VAL A 20 -46.79 -8.95 -5.02
C VAL A 20 -46.04 -7.66 -5.38
N SER A 21 -45.49 -7.76 -6.56
CA SER A 21 -45.37 -6.80 -7.65
C SER A 21 -46.02 -5.43 -7.46
N LEU A 22 -45.25 -4.38 -7.65
CA LEU A 22 -45.80 -3.16 -8.25
C LEU A 22 -44.83 -2.64 -9.30
N HIS A 23 -45.26 -2.71 -10.53
CA HIS A 23 -44.70 -2.07 -11.70
C HIS A 23 -44.77 -0.55 -11.55
N GLY A 24 -43.65 0.09 -11.83
CA GLY A 24 -43.56 1.53 -12.01
C GLY A 24 -42.61 1.83 -13.16
N GLU A 25 -43.15 1.62 -14.36
CA GLU A 25 -42.56 2.04 -15.62
C GLU A 25 -42.78 3.54 -15.76
N VAL A 26 -41.73 4.34 -15.81
CA VAL A 26 -41.81 5.71 -16.32
C VAL A 26 -40.60 5.99 -17.21
N ALA A 27 -40.92 5.82 -18.47
CA ALA A 27 -40.66 6.66 -19.63
C ALA A 27 -39.31 7.44 -19.68
N ALA A 28 -38.60 7.05 -20.70
CA ALA A 28 -37.56 7.82 -21.37
C ALA A 28 -38.01 9.25 -21.68
N GLN A 29 -37.18 10.25 -21.34
CA GLN A 29 -37.16 11.47 -22.10
C GLN A 29 -35.72 11.84 -22.46
N MET A 30 -35.47 11.68 -23.74
CA MET A 30 -34.39 12.33 -24.50
C MET A 30 -34.52 13.86 -24.33
N VAL A 31 -33.46 14.53 -23.86
CA VAL A 31 -33.26 15.92 -24.16
C VAL A 31 -31.88 16.11 -24.80
N LYS A 32 -31.97 16.62 -26.01
CA LYS A 32 -30.90 17.01 -26.94
C LYS A 32 -29.95 18.03 -26.31
N LYS A 33 -28.64 17.86 -26.69
CA LYS A 33 -27.63 18.92 -26.79
C LYS A 33 -28.17 20.22 -27.46
N PRO A 34 -27.60 21.41 -27.20
CA PRO A 34 -26.23 21.71 -27.64
C PRO A 34 -25.43 22.76 -26.81
N SER A 35 -24.12 22.65 -27.01
CA SER A 35 -23.16 23.69 -27.36
C SER A 35 -22.65 24.74 -26.35
N LYS A 36 -21.36 24.86 -26.47
CA LYS A 36 -20.41 25.97 -26.34
C LYS A 36 -19.65 26.07 -25.02
N GLY A 37 -18.44 25.56 -25.00
CA GLY A 37 -17.19 26.32 -25.09
C GLY A 37 -16.93 27.23 -23.89
N VAL A 38 -16.26 26.68 -22.86
CA VAL A 38 -15.43 27.51 -21.98
C VAL A 38 -14.06 26.82 -21.92
N LYS A 39 -13.11 27.41 -22.60
CA LYS A 39 -11.69 27.20 -22.41
C LYS A 39 -11.34 27.72 -21.02
N VAL A 40 -10.99 26.86 -20.13
CA VAL A 40 -10.23 27.22 -18.92
C VAL A 40 -8.88 26.57 -19.07
N GLU A 41 -7.93 27.30 -19.55
CA GLU A 41 -6.50 27.05 -19.42
C GLU A 41 -6.17 27.18 -17.93
N GLY A 42 -6.16 26.06 -17.23
CA GLY A 42 -5.57 25.91 -15.91
C GLY A 42 -4.48 24.86 -16.01
N GLN A 43 -3.29 25.32 -16.35
CA GLN A 43 -2.07 24.52 -16.41
C GLN A 43 -1.70 24.11 -14.98
N VAL A 44 -2.12 22.91 -14.57
CA VAL A 44 -1.57 22.23 -13.40
C VAL A 44 -0.26 21.61 -13.86
N PRO A 45 0.90 21.90 -13.24
CA PRO A 45 2.12 21.19 -13.56
C PRO A 45 1.96 19.76 -13.07
N GLY A 46 1.60 18.89 -13.98
CA GLY A 46 1.56 17.46 -13.76
C GLY A 46 2.96 16.97 -13.44
N GLY A 47 3.18 16.58 -12.19
CA GLY A 47 4.32 15.77 -11.81
C GLY A 47 4.34 14.53 -12.68
N LYS A 48 5.27 14.48 -13.64
CA LYS A 48 5.55 13.28 -14.40
C LYS A 48 6.04 12.22 -13.44
N SER A 49 5.15 11.33 -13.09
CA SER A 49 5.51 10.00 -12.58
C SER A 49 6.43 9.37 -13.64
N PRO A 50 7.62 8.90 -13.30
CA PRO A 50 8.44 8.16 -14.25
C PRO A 50 7.85 6.76 -14.41
N ALA A 51 6.80 6.67 -15.23
CA ALA A 51 6.30 5.41 -15.73
C ALA A 51 7.17 4.99 -16.91
N GLY A 52 7.92 3.92 -16.73
CA GLY A 52 8.41 3.11 -17.83
C GLY A 52 9.82 3.39 -18.33
N LYS A 53 10.81 2.96 -17.59
CA LYS A 53 12.03 2.41 -18.19
C LYS A 53 12.03 0.91 -17.90
N ALA A 54 11.69 0.18 -18.95
CA ALA A 54 11.52 -1.25 -18.95
C ALA A 54 12.84 -1.98 -19.30
N PRO A 55 12.82 -3.22 -19.46
CA PRO A 55 13.48 -4.43 -18.97
C PRO A 55 15.00 -4.51 -19.05
N ALA A 56 15.71 -3.55 -19.66
CA ALA A 56 17.17 -3.59 -19.78
C ALA A 56 17.91 -3.21 -18.47
N GLU A 57 17.31 -2.42 -17.59
CA GLU A 57 17.87 -2.07 -16.28
C GLU A 57 17.62 -3.18 -15.23
N GLU A 58 16.53 -3.92 -15.35
CA GLU A 58 16.21 -5.03 -14.46
C GLU A 58 17.26 -6.15 -14.53
N ALA A 59 17.81 -6.41 -15.71
CA ALA A 59 18.88 -7.40 -15.89
C ALA A 59 20.19 -7.01 -15.19
N LYS A 60 20.43 -5.73 -14.96
CA LYS A 60 21.67 -5.22 -14.36
C LYS A 60 21.60 -5.12 -12.84
N TYR A 61 20.43 -4.76 -12.29
CA TYR A 61 20.26 -4.51 -10.85
C TYR A 61 19.36 -5.53 -10.14
N GLY A 62 18.82 -6.51 -10.88
CA GLY A 62 17.82 -7.43 -10.39
C GLY A 62 16.41 -6.80 -10.33
N PHE A 63 15.47 -7.52 -9.79
CA PHE A 63 14.08 -7.07 -9.71
C PHE A 63 13.93 -6.04 -8.59
N MET A 64 13.85 -4.76 -8.96
CA MET A 64 13.74 -3.64 -8.04
C MET A 64 12.32 -3.08 -8.01
N PHE A 65 11.83 -2.78 -6.82
CA PHE A 65 10.54 -2.14 -6.59
C PHE A 65 10.75 -0.81 -5.85
N PRO A 66 10.72 0.33 -6.56
CA PRO A 66 10.85 1.63 -5.93
C PRO A 66 9.58 2.02 -5.19
N LEU A 67 9.74 2.58 -3.99
CA LEU A 67 8.66 3.21 -3.23
C LEU A 67 8.73 4.72 -3.38
N ASP A 68 7.56 5.38 -3.36
CA ASP A 68 7.52 6.84 -3.26
C ASP A 68 8.22 7.30 -1.98
N PRO A 69 8.88 8.47 -2.01
CA PRO A 69 9.60 9.01 -0.86
C PRO A 69 8.74 9.08 0.40
N PHE A 70 9.38 8.88 1.54
CA PHE A 70 8.80 9.11 2.85
C PHE A 70 9.36 10.41 3.42
N ILE A 71 8.49 11.21 4.04
CA ILE A 71 8.86 12.37 4.82
C ILE A 71 8.20 12.20 6.18
N VAL A 72 9.00 12.09 7.23
CA VAL A 72 8.52 11.85 8.59
C VAL A 72 9.22 12.76 9.58
N ASN A 73 8.53 13.08 10.67
CA ASN A 73 9.16 13.69 11.84
C ASN A 73 9.86 12.60 12.64
N LEU A 74 11.11 12.82 13.00
CA LEU A 74 11.83 11.97 13.94
C LEU A 74 11.36 12.26 15.38
N ARG A 75 11.49 11.24 16.24
CA ARG A 75 11.18 11.37 17.65
C ARG A 75 12.36 12.09 18.35
N GLU A 76 12.19 13.38 18.60
CA GLU A 76 13.19 14.21 19.24
C GLU A 76 12.67 14.90 20.51
N ILE A 77 13.56 15.10 21.49
CA ILE A 77 13.28 15.89 22.68
C ILE A 77 13.86 17.28 22.42
N GLY A 78 13.00 18.29 22.25
CA GLY A 78 13.43 19.69 22.15
C GLY A 78 13.66 20.24 20.75
N GLY A 79 13.28 19.54 19.72
CA GLY A 79 13.36 20.04 18.33
C GLY A 79 12.57 19.17 17.37
N THR A 80 12.31 19.66 16.17
CA THR A 80 11.65 18.90 15.11
C THR A 80 12.68 18.63 14.01
N LYS A 81 13.14 17.40 13.89
CA LYS A 81 13.95 16.95 12.76
C LYS A 81 13.09 16.14 11.80
N PHE A 82 13.28 16.36 10.52
CA PHE A 82 12.59 15.64 9.45
C PHE A 82 13.56 14.69 8.76
N LEU A 83 13.11 13.47 8.54
CA LEU A 83 13.76 12.51 7.68
C LEU A 83 13.03 12.45 6.34
N LYS A 84 13.74 12.70 5.24
CA LYS A 84 13.31 12.38 3.88
C LYS A 84 14.12 11.17 3.41
N VAL A 85 13.44 10.10 3.06
CA VAL A 85 14.07 8.86 2.61
C VAL A 85 13.32 8.26 1.41
N SER A 86 14.09 7.86 0.40
CA SER A 86 13.62 7.08 -0.75
C SER A 86 14.13 5.66 -0.63
N VAL A 87 13.21 4.69 -0.72
CA VAL A 87 13.48 3.27 -0.53
C VAL A 87 13.22 2.51 -1.81
N SER A 88 14.11 1.61 -2.19
CA SER A 88 13.92 0.64 -3.26
C SER A 88 14.09 -0.77 -2.71
N LEU A 89 13.18 -1.68 -3.03
CA LEU A 89 13.15 -3.04 -2.52
C LEU A 89 13.65 -4.00 -3.60
N LYS A 90 14.65 -4.85 -3.25
CA LYS A 90 15.13 -5.91 -4.13
C LYS A 90 14.29 -7.17 -3.92
N MET A 91 13.51 -7.52 -4.93
CA MET A 91 12.66 -8.71 -4.92
C MET A 91 13.46 -9.98 -5.23
N SER A 92 13.05 -11.11 -4.68
CA SER A 92 13.62 -12.42 -4.99
C SER A 92 13.24 -12.91 -6.39
N ALA A 93 12.07 -12.50 -6.89
CA ALA A 93 11.52 -12.90 -8.17
C ALA A 93 10.49 -11.86 -8.67
N PRO A 94 10.22 -11.80 -9.98
CA PRO A 94 9.31 -10.81 -10.57
C PRO A 94 7.86 -10.94 -10.08
N GLU A 95 7.43 -12.12 -9.67
CA GLU A 95 6.08 -12.40 -9.18
C GLU A 95 5.74 -11.62 -7.91
N VAL A 96 6.75 -11.31 -7.09
CA VAL A 96 6.62 -10.53 -5.85
C VAL A 96 6.09 -9.12 -6.12
N HIS A 97 6.34 -8.58 -7.32
CA HIS A 97 5.89 -7.25 -7.72
C HIS A 97 4.36 -7.06 -7.59
N LEU A 98 3.57 -8.06 -8.00
CA LEU A 98 2.11 -7.97 -7.92
C LEU A 98 1.64 -7.96 -6.47
N GLU A 99 2.29 -8.72 -5.61
CA GLU A 99 1.93 -8.80 -4.19
C GLU A 99 2.31 -7.51 -3.45
N LEU A 100 3.48 -6.94 -3.74
CA LEU A 100 3.87 -5.62 -3.23
C LEU A 100 2.85 -4.55 -3.64
N ARG A 101 2.43 -4.52 -4.90
CA ARG A 101 1.40 -3.57 -5.37
C ARG A 101 0.06 -3.74 -4.68
N LYS A 102 -0.41 -4.96 -4.49
CA LYS A 102 -1.66 -5.24 -3.77
C LYS A 102 -1.64 -4.74 -2.33
N ASN A 103 -0.49 -4.83 -1.68
CA ASN A 103 -0.31 -4.45 -0.28
C ASN A 103 0.32 -3.07 -0.10
N ILE A 104 0.46 -2.27 -1.15
CA ILE A 104 1.26 -1.03 -1.14
C ILE A 104 0.88 -0.08 -0.01
N LEU A 105 -0.41 0.10 0.27
CA LEU A 105 -0.87 0.98 1.35
C LEU A 105 -0.45 0.48 2.72
N LYS A 106 -0.58 -0.84 2.98
CA LYS A 106 -0.17 -1.46 4.25
C LYS A 106 1.35 -1.41 4.44
N LEU A 107 2.09 -1.62 3.34
CA LEU A 107 3.55 -1.54 3.33
C LEU A 107 4.01 -0.13 3.68
N ARG A 108 3.45 0.87 2.98
CA ARG A 108 3.78 2.29 3.23
C ARG A 108 3.45 2.70 4.65
N ASP A 109 2.28 2.35 5.15
CA ASP A 109 1.86 2.62 6.53
C ASP A 109 2.84 2.01 7.53
N SER A 110 3.16 0.72 7.39
CA SER A 110 4.09 0.02 8.28
C SER A 110 5.50 0.62 8.28
N ILE A 111 6.00 1.03 7.11
CA ILE A 111 7.31 1.69 6.98
C ILE A 111 7.25 3.09 7.60
N LEU A 112 6.19 3.85 7.35
CA LEU A 112 5.99 5.19 7.90
C LEU A 112 6.03 5.15 9.44
N PHE A 113 5.30 4.22 10.07
CA PHE A 113 5.33 4.02 11.52
C PHE A 113 6.72 3.65 12.04
N LEU A 114 7.45 2.79 11.33
CA LEU A 114 8.81 2.46 11.68
C LEU A 114 9.70 3.70 11.67
N LEU A 115 9.69 4.46 10.59
CA LEU A 115 10.52 5.65 10.43
C LEU A 115 10.20 6.72 11.49
N SER A 116 8.90 6.97 11.75
CA SER A 116 8.45 7.93 12.75
C SER A 116 8.76 7.52 14.20
N SER A 117 9.06 6.25 14.44
CA SER A 117 9.47 5.77 15.77
C SER A 117 10.95 5.97 16.07
N LYS A 118 11.76 6.34 15.06
CA LYS A 118 13.20 6.52 15.20
C LYS A 118 13.54 7.94 15.68
N SER A 119 14.58 8.03 16.52
CA SER A 119 15.26 9.28 16.84
C SER A 119 16.41 9.52 15.85
N PHE A 120 17.02 10.72 15.91
CA PHE A 120 18.24 11.00 15.13
C PHE A 120 19.35 10.00 15.46
N GLU A 121 19.58 9.74 16.74
CA GLU A 121 20.61 8.80 17.23
C GLU A 121 20.40 7.37 16.73
N ASP A 122 19.14 6.96 16.49
CA ASP A 122 18.80 5.62 15.98
C ASP A 122 19.13 5.43 14.49
N ILE A 123 19.49 6.51 13.77
CA ILE A 123 19.66 6.47 12.30
C ILE A 123 20.88 7.26 11.80
N ASP A 124 21.71 7.80 12.70
CA ASP A 124 22.85 8.64 12.34
C ASP A 124 24.01 7.82 11.79
N SER A 125 24.38 6.73 12.44
CA SER A 125 25.54 5.92 12.07
C SER A 125 25.27 5.04 10.84
N PHE A 126 26.35 4.58 10.21
CA PHE A 126 26.25 3.60 9.12
C PHE A 126 25.60 2.28 9.57
N GLN A 127 25.96 1.81 10.77
CA GLN A 127 25.40 0.59 11.35
C GLN A 127 23.90 0.71 11.59
N ASP A 128 23.44 1.86 12.05
CA ASP A 128 22.02 2.09 12.32
C ASP A 128 21.21 2.19 11.02
N LYS A 129 21.77 2.82 9.98
CA LYS A 129 21.17 2.79 8.64
C LYS A 129 21.07 1.37 8.08
N SER A 130 22.08 0.52 8.33
CA SER A 130 22.02 -0.90 7.94
C SER A 130 20.91 -1.65 8.69
N LYS A 131 20.84 -1.49 10.02
CA LYS A 131 19.75 -2.06 10.83
C LYS A 131 18.38 -1.61 10.36
N LEU A 132 18.24 -0.32 10.01
CA LEU A 132 16.97 0.22 9.53
C LEU A 132 16.54 -0.44 8.20
N LYS A 133 17.47 -0.72 7.28
CA LYS A 133 17.17 -1.48 6.06
C LYS A 133 16.67 -2.88 6.38
N ASP A 134 17.31 -3.57 7.33
CA ASP A 134 16.92 -4.92 7.75
C ASP A 134 15.53 -4.90 8.39
N GLU A 135 15.24 -3.92 9.25
CA GLU A 135 13.92 -3.75 9.86
C GLU A 135 12.83 -3.49 8.81
N ILE A 136 13.10 -2.68 7.79
CA ILE A 136 12.19 -2.45 6.66
C ILE A 136 11.94 -3.76 5.92
N THR A 137 13.01 -4.49 5.59
CA THR A 137 12.93 -5.77 4.88
C THR A 137 12.08 -6.78 5.63
N VAL A 138 12.31 -6.95 6.94
CA VAL A 138 11.52 -7.83 7.80
C VAL A 138 10.04 -7.41 7.85
N ARG A 139 9.76 -6.11 7.94
CA ARG A 139 8.38 -5.61 7.96
C ARG A 139 7.65 -5.84 6.65
N VAL A 140 8.30 -5.59 5.52
CA VAL A 140 7.75 -5.80 4.19
C VAL A 140 7.43 -7.28 3.97
N ASN A 141 8.34 -8.17 4.35
CA ASN A 141 8.17 -9.62 4.19
C ASN A 141 6.98 -10.20 4.99
N LYS A 142 6.50 -9.52 6.04
CA LYS A 142 5.28 -9.95 6.75
C LYS A 142 4.00 -9.87 5.90
N PHE A 143 4.02 -9.12 4.82
CA PHE A 143 2.87 -8.93 3.91
C PHE A 143 2.98 -9.76 2.64
N LEU A 144 4.05 -10.54 2.49
CA LEU A 144 4.32 -11.36 1.32
C LEU A 144 4.12 -12.85 1.62
N THR A 145 3.58 -13.57 0.65
CA THR A 145 3.30 -15.01 0.71
C THR A 145 3.89 -15.80 -0.46
N THR A 146 4.07 -15.15 -1.61
CA THR A 146 4.54 -15.80 -2.86
C THR A 146 6.04 -15.72 -3.08
N GLY A 147 6.75 -14.94 -2.29
CA GLY A 147 8.19 -14.73 -2.37
C GLY A 147 8.64 -13.78 -1.30
N GLN A 148 9.79 -13.15 -1.51
CA GLN A 148 10.34 -12.25 -0.50
C GLN A 148 11.07 -11.06 -1.12
N VAL A 149 11.23 -10.02 -0.32
CA VAL A 149 12.20 -8.95 -0.51
C VAL A 149 13.50 -9.40 0.13
N ASN A 150 14.59 -9.40 -0.62
CA ASN A 150 15.90 -9.82 -0.15
C ASN A 150 16.59 -8.71 0.64
N GLU A 151 16.41 -7.45 0.18
CA GLU A 151 17.10 -6.30 0.77
C GLU A 151 16.37 -5.00 0.42
N ALA A 152 16.43 -4.02 1.33
CA ALA A 152 16.02 -2.64 1.10
C ALA A 152 17.24 -1.75 0.85
N TYR A 153 17.12 -0.83 -0.11
CA TYR A 153 18.15 0.14 -0.46
C TYR A 153 17.62 1.55 -0.24
N PHE A 154 18.44 2.41 0.36
CA PHE A 154 18.17 3.85 0.39
C PHE A 154 18.78 4.50 -0.84
N THR A 155 17.95 5.13 -1.68
CA THR A 155 18.38 5.90 -2.83
C THR A 155 18.54 7.39 -2.50
N GLU A 156 17.87 7.83 -1.43
CA GLU A 156 18.00 9.16 -0.84
C GLU A 156 17.80 9.05 0.66
N PHE A 157 18.62 9.76 1.45
CA PHE A 157 18.51 9.79 2.91
C PHE A 157 18.98 11.14 3.42
N ILE A 158 18.03 12.01 3.77
CA ILE A 158 18.30 13.41 4.17
C ILE A 158 17.61 13.66 5.50
N ILE A 159 18.38 14.20 6.46
CA ILE A 159 17.88 14.66 7.75
C ILE A 159 18.00 16.19 7.78
N GLN A 160 16.94 16.87 8.15
CA GLN A 160 16.86 18.32 8.26
C GLN A 160 16.30 18.72 9.62
#